data_71d8aa058cb6bb1a8e9e7c2c20879c23
#
_entry.id   71d8aa058cb6bb1a8e9e7c2c20879c23
#
_cell.length_a   1.000
_cell.length_b   1.000
_cell.length_c   1.000
_cell.angle_alpha   90.00
_cell.angle_beta   90.00
_cell.angle_gamma   90.00
#
_symmetry.space_group_name_H-M   'P 1'
#
loop_
_entity.id
_entity.type
_entity.pdbx_description
1 polymer ?
#
loop_
_entity_poly.entity_id
_entity_poly.type
_entity_poly.pdbx_seq_one_letter_code
_entity_poly.pdbx_strand_id
1 'polypeptide(L)'
;MRKFISILIIVSTLLSYQICRAQSSPKYIEVEWQNGSEAAKRIMISKFYYDPLDSWSPFGNDVGSDTYYLYCDWKREHSNQNVKGFLEEELINFGYPGFDLYIDGNDPEKLKGIVDTMVNKYIDLNAINNIVISLAFSQLFLDGRIEREIKKWAEAAFSRELMYLDFWDSEKGEMEKRQKRMNQLLSDLRKG
;
A
#
# COMPACT_ATOMS: atom_id res chain seq x y z
N MET A 1 -3.07 49.56 -35.25
CA MET A 1 -2.14 48.40 -35.19
C MET A 1 -1.56 48.16 -33.77
N ARG A 2 -1.05 49.12 -33.02
CA ARG A 2 -0.46 48.91 -31.67
C ARG A 2 -1.40 48.24 -30.64
N LYS A 3 -2.70 48.56 -30.62
CA LYS A 3 -3.66 48.00 -29.65
C LYS A 3 -3.98 46.51 -29.89
N PHE A 4 -3.95 46.03 -31.15
CA PHE A 4 -4.18 44.61 -31.47
C PHE A 4 -3.01 43.72 -31.08
N ILE A 5 -1.76 44.21 -31.17
CA ILE A 5 -0.57 43.48 -30.79
C ILE A 5 -0.53 43.25 -29.26
N SER A 6 -0.93 44.26 -28.48
CA SER A 6 -0.97 44.14 -26.99
C SER A 6 -2.00 43.10 -26.51
N ILE A 7 -3.16 42.99 -27.14
CA ILE A 7 -4.20 42.01 -26.80
C ILE A 7 -3.73 40.59 -27.14
N LEU A 8 -3.04 40.42 -28.27
CA LEU A 8 -2.53 39.11 -28.69
C LEU A 8 -1.46 38.56 -27.73
N ILE A 9 -0.58 39.44 -27.23
CA ILE A 9 0.45 39.08 -26.24
C ILE A 9 -0.18 38.66 -24.90
N ILE A 10 -1.20 39.36 -24.44
CA ILE A 10 -1.89 39.04 -23.17
C ILE A 10 -2.62 37.68 -23.27
N VAL A 11 -3.27 37.41 -24.40
CA VAL A 11 -3.95 36.11 -24.61
C VAL A 11 -2.96 34.96 -24.69
N SER A 12 -1.80 35.15 -25.36
CA SER A 12 -0.77 34.13 -25.46
C SER A 12 -0.11 33.81 -24.11
N THR A 13 0.10 34.83 -23.24
CA THR A 13 0.65 34.62 -21.88
C THR A 13 -0.34 33.96 -20.96
N LEU A 14 -1.63 34.24 -21.05
CA LEU A 14 -2.66 33.56 -20.28
C LEU A 14 -2.83 32.09 -20.70
N LEU A 15 -2.79 31.81 -22.00
CA LEU A 15 -2.82 30.43 -22.49
C LEU A 15 -1.59 29.62 -22.04
N SER A 16 -0.40 30.21 -22.11
CA SER A 16 0.84 29.59 -21.65
C SER A 16 0.82 29.30 -20.15
N TYR A 17 0.23 30.21 -19.35
CA TYR A 17 0.07 30.03 -17.91
C TYR A 17 -0.93 28.90 -17.58
N GLN A 18 -2.01 28.78 -18.33
CA GLN A 18 -2.98 27.69 -18.17
C GLN A 18 -2.40 26.32 -18.59
N ILE A 19 -1.63 26.27 -19.65
CA ILE A 19 -0.96 25.04 -20.11
C ILE A 19 0.10 24.61 -19.09
N CYS A 20 0.88 25.55 -18.52
CA CYS A 20 1.86 25.21 -17.47
C CYS A 20 1.19 24.73 -16.16
N ARG A 21 0.00 25.24 -15.83
CA ARG A 21 -0.76 24.80 -14.66
C ARG A 21 -1.43 23.44 -14.86
N ALA A 22 -1.76 23.07 -16.09
CA ALA A 22 -2.31 21.75 -16.44
C ALA A 22 -1.26 20.62 -16.40
N GLN A 23 0.04 20.96 -16.44
CA GLN A 23 1.15 19.99 -16.41
C GLN A 23 1.68 19.66 -15.02
N SER A 24 1.15 20.25 -13.95
CA SER A 24 1.65 20.07 -12.58
C SER A 24 0.67 19.47 -11.58
N SER A 25 -0.32 18.70 -12.00
CA SER A 25 -0.99 17.81 -11.06
C SER A 25 0.01 16.71 -10.69
N PRO A 26 0.34 16.53 -9.41
CA PRO A 26 1.22 15.43 -9.01
C PRO A 26 0.64 14.12 -9.54
N LYS A 27 1.50 13.30 -10.17
CA LYS A 27 1.08 12.01 -10.74
C LYS A 27 0.44 11.10 -9.69
N TYR A 28 0.87 11.27 -8.44
CA TYR A 28 0.42 10.48 -7.29
C TYR A 28 -0.03 11.38 -6.15
N ILE A 29 -0.93 10.88 -5.33
CA ILE A 29 -1.32 11.49 -4.06
C ILE A 29 -0.24 11.09 -3.05
N GLU A 30 0.48 12.07 -2.48
CA GLU A 30 1.48 11.79 -1.45
C GLU A 30 0.81 11.20 -0.21
N VAL A 31 1.49 10.20 0.39
CA VAL A 31 1.01 9.51 1.60
C VAL A 31 1.23 10.42 2.81
N GLU A 32 0.32 11.36 2.98
CA GLU A 32 0.28 12.30 4.10
C GLU A 32 -1.13 12.34 4.69
N TRP A 33 -1.25 12.56 6.00
CA TRP A 33 -2.54 12.52 6.69
C TRP A 33 -3.62 13.39 6.03
N GLN A 34 -3.27 14.62 5.62
CA GLN A 34 -4.20 15.55 4.99
C GLN A 34 -4.76 15.06 3.66
N ASN A 35 -4.04 14.20 2.95
CA ASN A 35 -4.39 13.71 1.62
C ASN A 35 -5.26 12.46 1.67
N GLY A 36 -5.36 11.80 2.84
CA GLY A 36 -6.15 10.61 3.02
C GLY A 36 -7.65 10.86 2.99
N SER A 37 -8.41 9.82 2.69
CA SER A 37 -9.87 9.82 2.84
C SER A 37 -10.31 10.17 4.26
N GLU A 38 -11.55 10.57 4.43
CA GLU A 38 -12.10 10.87 5.76
C GLU A 38 -12.09 9.64 6.70
N ALA A 39 -12.21 8.43 6.15
CA ALA A 39 -12.06 7.20 6.95
C ALA A 39 -10.61 6.96 7.35
N ALA A 40 -9.66 7.14 6.43
CA ALA A 40 -8.24 7.05 6.73
C ALA A 40 -7.82 8.05 7.81
N LYS A 41 -8.27 9.29 7.73
CA LYS A 41 -7.99 10.34 8.73
C LYS A 41 -8.46 9.98 10.14
N ARG A 42 -9.56 9.22 10.25
CA ARG A 42 -10.09 8.74 11.55
C ARG A 42 -9.39 7.50 12.07
N ILE A 43 -8.87 6.65 11.19
CA ILE A 43 -8.31 5.33 11.54
C ILE A 43 -6.79 5.42 11.62
N MET A 44 -6.15 5.98 10.61
CA MET A 44 -4.69 6.07 10.46
C MET A 44 -4.15 7.35 11.13
N ILE A 45 -4.47 7.55 12.42
CA ILE A 45 -4.13 8.78 13.15
C ILE A 45 -2.66 8.86 13.58
N SER A 46 -1.98 7.74 13.67
CA SER A 46 -0.58 7.69 14.10
C SER A 46 0.36 8.15 12.99
N LYS A 47 1.35 8.98 13.33
CA LYS A 47 2.35 9.48 12.38
C LYS A 47 3.10 8.37 11.64
N PHE A 48 3.26 7.20 12.26
CA PHE A 48 4.00 6.10 11.67
C PHE A 48 3.41 5.63 10.32
N TYR A 49 2.11 5.78 10.09
CA TYR A 49 1.49 5.45 8.79
C TYR A 49 2.07 6.26 7.64
N TYR A 50 2.56 7.46 7.93
CA TYR A 50 3.02 8.45 6.96
C TYR A 50 4.54 8.65 6.99
N ASP A 51 5.25 7.85 7.80
CA ASP A 51 6.69 7.90 7.89
C ASP A 51 7.32 6.97 6.84
N PRO A 52 7.97 7.53 5.81
CA PRO A 52 8.57 6.73 4.73
C PRO A 52 9.80 5.93 5.20
N LEU A 53 10.29 6.17 6.42
CA LEU A 53 11.45 5.49 7.00
C LEU A 53 11.05 4.42 8.02
N ASP A 54 9.78 4.35 8.42
CA ASP A 54 9.28 3.29 9.31
C ASP A 54 8.96 2.04 8.47
N SER A 55 9.89 1.10 8.42
CA SER A 55 9.78 -0.14 7.63
C SER A 55 8.58 -1.02 8.01
N TRP A 56 7.92 -0.75 9.12
CA TRP A 56 6.70 -1.43 9.56
C TRP A 56 5.42 -0.69 9.18
N SER A 57 5.56 0.53 8.65
CA SER A 57 4.43 1.23 8.03
C SER A 57 4.00 0.50 6.76
N PRO A 58 2.70 0.48 6.45
CA PRO A 58 2.23 -0.09 5.17
C PRO A 58 2.88 0.54 3.94
N PHE A 59 3.43 1.75 4.06
CA PHE A 59 4.03 2.53 2.96
C PHE A 59 5.52 2.85 3.16
N GLY A 60 6.11 2.41 4.28
CA GLY A 60 7.47 2.80 4.65
C GLY A 60 8.55 1.79 4.26
N ASN A 61 8.19 0.59 3.78
CA ASN A 61 9.12 -0.37 3.19
C ASN A 61 9.01 -0.36 1.65
N ASP A 62 10.05 -0.81 0.96
CA ASP A 62 10.14 -0.76 -0.50
C ASP A 62 8.94 -1.44 -1.16
N VAL A 63 8.61 -2.67 -0.77
CA VAL A 63 7.49 -3.44 -1.32
C VAL A 63 6.15 -2.72 -1.10
N GLY A 64 5.94 -2.20 0.10
CA GLY A 64 4.71 -1.50 0.45
C GLY A 64 4.56 -0.18 -0.30
N SER A 65 5.65 0.58 -0.42
CA SER A 65 5.70 1.82 -1.20
C SER A 65 5.42 1.55 -2.68
N ASP A 66 6.10 0.58 -3.27
CA ASP A 66 5.90 0.20 -4.68
C ASP A 66 4.45 -0.24 -4.93
N THR A 67 3.90 -1.08 -4.05
CA THR A 67 2.49 -1.51 -4.14
C THR A 67 1.52 -0.33 -4.15
N TYR A 68 1.76 0.69 -3.31
CA TYR A 68 0.92 1.89 -3.29
C TYR A 68 0.94 2.63 -4.64
N TYR A 69 2.13 2.88 -5.19
CA TYR A 69 2.26 3.61 -6.46
C TYR A 69 1.70 2.80 -7.64
N LEU A 70 1.97 1.50 -7.70
CA LEU A 70 1.42 0.59 -8.72
C LEU A 70 -0.11 0.53 -8.63
N TYR A 71 -0.67 0.49 -7.43
CA TYR A 71 -2.12 0.54 -7.23
C TYR A 71 -2.73 1.87 -7.69
N CYS A 72 -2.06 3.01 -7.43
CA CYS A 72 -2.49 4.30 -7.95
C CYS A 72 -2.52 4.33 -9.49
N ASP A 73 -1.51 3.77 -10.14
CA ASP A 73 -1.45 3.69 -11.60
C ASP A 73 -2.53 2.77 -12.15
N TRP A 74 -2.65 1.56 -11.60
CA TRP A 74 -3.67 0.59 -11.97
C TRP A 74 -5.09 1.16 -11.83
N LYS A 75 -5.38 1.81 -10.72
CA LYS A 75 -6.70 2.38 -10.45
C LYS A 75 -7.11 3.46 -11.44
N ARG A 76 -6.17 4.25 -11.96
CA ARG A 76 -6.47 5.26 -12.98
C ARG A 76 -6.94 4.62 -14.30
N GLU A 77 -6.36 3.47 -14.64
CA GLU A 77 -6.65 2.75 -15.88
C GLU A 77 -7.86 1.80 -15.74
N HIS A 78 -8.15 1.34 -14.53
CA HIS A 78 -9.11 0.27 -14.22
C HIS A 78 -10.16 0.68 -13.18
N SER A 79 -10.70 1.90 -13.26
CA SER A 79 -11.58 2.52 -12.24
C SER A 79 -12.83 1.70 -11.83
N ASN A 80 -13.26 0.76 -12.67
CA ASN A 80 -14.45 -0.08 -12.43
C ASN A 80 -14.11 -1.58 -12.30
N GLN A 81 -12.85 -1.94 -12.22
CA GLN A 81 -12.44 -3.34 -12.11
C GLN A 81 -12.26 -3.77 -10.65
N ASN A 82 -12.36 -5.07 -10.41
CA ASN A 82 -12.13 -5.67 -9.12
C ASN A 82 -10.62 -5.64 -8.80
N VAL A 83 -10.27 -5.13 -7.64
CA VAL A 83 -8.88 -5.01 -7.16
C VAL A 83 -8.18 -6.36 -6.99
N LYS A 84 -8.94 -7.46 -6.92
CA LYS A 84 -8.38 -8.81 -6.95
C LYS A 84 -7.46 -9.03 -8.16
N GLY A 85 -7.88 -8.54 -9.35
CA GLY A 85 -7.06 -8.65 -10.57
C GLY A 85 -5.71 -7.95 -10.44
N PHE A 86 -5.69 -6.76 -9.84
CA PHE A 86 -4.44 -6.06 -9.53
C PHE A 86 -3.54 -6.90 -8.63
N LEU A 87 -4.07 -7.44 -7.53
CA LEU A 87 -3.27 -8.21 -6.58
C LEU A 87 -2.70 -9.49 -7.21
N GLU A 88 -3.49 -10.20 -8.03
CA GLU A 88 -3.03 -11.39 -8.74
C GLU A 88 -1.89 -11.06 -9.72
N GLU A 89 -2.00 -9.93 -10.43
CA GLU A 89 -0.97 -9.44 -11.34
C GLU A 89 0.32 -9.07 -10.58
N GLU A 90 0.20 -8.35 -9.46
CA GLU A 90 1.35 -7.98 -8.65
C GLU A 90 2.06 -9.23 -8.07
N LEU A 91 1.31 -10.21 -7.56
CA LEU A 91 1.93 -11.44 -7.08
C LEU A 91 2.69 -12.20 -8.18
N ILE A 92 2.19 -12.18 -9.41
CA ILE A 92 2.90 -12.75 -10.57
C ILE A 92 4.18 -11.95 -10.85
N ASN A 93 4.09 -10.61 -10.88
CA ASN A 93 5.22 -9.72 -11.17
C ASN A 93 6.34 -9.85 -10.12
N PHE A 94 5.97 -10.06 -8.86
CA PHE A 94 6.92 -10.31 -7.77
C PHE A 94 7.43 -11.77 -7.70
N GLY A 95 6.94 -12.66 -8.57
CA GLY A 95 7.42 -14.05 -8.66
C GLY A 95 6.69 -15.05 -7.78
N TYR A 96 5.49 -14.71 -7.28
CA TYR A 96 4.68 -15.54 -6.39
C TYR A 96 3.33 -15.99 -6.99
N PRO A 97 3.29 -16.52 -8.24
CA PRO A 97 2.03 -16.90 -8.86
C PRO A 97 1.35 -18.02 -8.07
N GLY A 98 0.03 -17.85 -7.84
CA GLY A 98 -0.80 -18.89 -7.22
C GLY A 98 -0.60 -19.07 -5.72
N PHE A 99 0.02 -18.12 -5.01
CA PHE A 99 0.09 -18.16 -3.54
C PHE A 99 -1.33 -18.12 -2.95
N ASP A 100 -1.61 -19.07 -2.04
CA ASP A 100 -2.90 -19.12 -1.33
C ASP A 100 -2.98 -18.03 -0.27
N LEU A 101 -3.63 -16.93 -0.62
CA LEU A 101 -3.78 -15.75 0.25
C LEU A 101 -4.65 -15.99 1.48
N TYR A 102 -5.42 -17.09 1.52
CA TYR A 102 -6.23 -17.45 2.68
C TYR A 102 -5.48 -18.27 3.73
N ILE A 103 -4.29 -18.78 3.40
CA ILE A 103 -3.50 -19.45 4.42
C ILE A 103 -3.07 -18.44 5.48
N ASP A 104 -3.26 -18.79 6.73
CA ASP A 104 -2.93 -17.94 7.88
C ASP A 104 -1.97 -18.65 8.84
N GLY A 105 -1.60 -17.98 9.93
CA GLY A 105 -0.71 -18.52 10.95
C GLY A 105 -1.34 -19.58 11.87
N ASN A 106 -2.64 -19.90 11.71
CA ASN A 106 -3.31 -20.89 12.55
C ASN A 106 -3.02 -22.33 12.12
N ASP A 107 -2.48 -22.53 10.90
CA ASP A 107 -1.96 -23.84 10.44
C ASP A 107 -0.44 -23.73 10.19
N PRO A 108 0.37 -23.78 11.24
CA PRO A 108 1.81 -23.54 11.16
C PRO A 108 2.53 -24.59 10.32
N GLU A 109 2.10 -25.85 10.33
CA GLU A 109 2.73 -26.92 9.55
C GLU A 109 2.49 -26.73 8.05
N LYS A 110 1.26 -26.41 7.65
CA LYS A 110 0.94 -26.12 6.26
C LYS A 110 1.70 -24.90 5.77
N LEU A 111 1.69 -23.82 6.54
CA LEU A 111 2.39 -22.57 6.19
C LEU A 111 3.90 -22.82 6.10
N LYS A 112 4.49 -23.52 7.05
CA LYS A 112 5.90 -23.89 6.99
C LYS A 112 6.23 -24.71 5.74
N GLY A 113 5.40 -25.71 5.40
CA GLY A 113 5.57 -26.48 4.18
C GLY A 113 5.60 -25.63 2.91
N ILE A 114 4.76 -24.60 2.82
CA ILE A 114 4.76 -23.66 1.70
C ILE A 114 6.02 -22.79 1.71
N VAL A 115 6.37 -22.21 2.85
CA VAL A 115 7.56 -21.36 2.99
C VAL A 115 8.85 -22.12 2.66
N ASP A 116 8.94 -23.39 3.03
CA ASP A 116 10.12 -24.22 2.72
C ASP A 116 10.30 -24.45 1.20
N THR A 117 9.27 -24.26 0.38
CA THR A 117 9.37 -24.31 -1.09
C THR A 117 9.79 -22.99 -1.73
N MET A 118 9.75 -21.87 -0.99
CA MET A 118 10.14 -20.54 -1.49
C MET A 118 11.66 -20.41 -1.55
N VAL A 119 12.15 -19.65 -2.52
CA VAL A 119 13.59 -19.44 -2.75
C VAL A 119 14.24 -18.76 -1.55
N ASN A 120 13.67 -17.66 -1.08
CA ASN A 120 14.17 -16.88 0.06
C ASN A 120 13.29 -17.04 1.31
N LYS A 121 12.44 -18.07 1.34
CA LYS A 121 11.62 -18.44 2.51
C LYS A 121 10.84 -17.27 3.11
N TYR A 122 11.17 -16.89 4.36
CA TYR A 122 10.46 -15.85 5.10
C TYR A 122 10.60 -14.45 4.48
N ILE A 123 11.66 -14.17 3.72
CA ILE A 123 11.80 -12.92 2.97
C ILE A 123 10.72 -12.83 1.89
N ASP A 124 10.51 -13.91 1.15
CA ASP A 124 9.46 -13.99 0.13
C ASP A 124 8.07 -13.91 0.75
N LEU A 125 7.83 -14.63 1.87
CA LEU A 125 6.57 -14.55 2.60
C LEU A 125 6.29 -13.12 3.10
N ASN A 126 7.30 -12.44 3.64
CA ASN A 126 7.19 -11.06 4.10
C ASN A 126 6.87 -10.10 2.93
N ALA A 127 7.47 -10.30 1.76
CA ALA A 127 7.15 -9.51 0.57
C ALA A 127 5.66 -9.69 0.18
N ILE A 128 5.17 -10.93 0.10
CA ILE A 128 3.75 -11.22 -0.16
C ILE A 128 2.84 -10.53 0.87
N ASN A 129 3.18 -10.62 2.16
CA ASN A 129 2.41 -10.00 3.23
C ASN A 129 2.39 -8.47 3.09
N ASN A 130 3.52 -7.85 2.78
CA ASN A 130 3.62 -6.40 2.58
C ASN A 130 2.79 -5.93 1.38
N ILE A 131 2.76 -6.66 0.26
CA ILE A 131 1.90 -6.36 -0.89
C ILE A 131 0.43 -6.29 -0.43
N VAL A 132 -0.05 -7.33 0.24
CA VAL A 132 -1.47 -7.43 0.64
C VAL A 132 -1.83 -6.38 1.69
N ILE A 133 -0.98 -6.18 2.69
CA ILE A 133 -1.19 -5.18 3.75
C ILE A 133 -1.19 -3.77 3.16
N SER A 134 -0.19 -3.44 2.33
CA SER A 134 -0.12 -2.12 1.70
C SER A 134 -1.31 -1.86 0.79
N LEU A 135 -1.76 -2.84 0.00
CA LEU A 135 -2.96 -2.70 -0.82
C LEU A 135 -4.21 -2.41 0.03
N ALA A 136 -4.41 -3.10 1.15
CA ALA A 136 -5.54 -2.85 2.03
C ALA A 136 -5.53 -1.42 2.60
N PHE A 137 -4.37 -0.95 3.07
CA PHE A 137 -4.24 0.42 3.57
C PHE A 137 -4.27 1.47 2.45
N SER A 138 -3.84 1.13 1.23
CA SER A 138 -4.00 1.99 0.05
C SER A 138 -5.46 2.21 -0.30
N GLN A 139 -6.30 1.17 -0.25
CA GLN A 139 -7.75 1.30 -0.42
C GLN A 139 -8.36 2.16 0.68
N LEU A 140 -8.00 1.94 1.94
CA LEU A 140 -8.48 2.78 3.04
C LEU A 140 -8.06 4.24 2.86
N PHE A 141 -6.81 4.48 2.48
CA PHE A 141 -6.26 5.82 2.28
C PHE A 141 -6.92 6.56 1.12
N LEU A 142 -7.08 5.92 -0.03
CA LEU A 142 -7.59 6.53 -1.25
C LEU A 142 -9.13 6.52 -1.33
N ASP A 143 -9.76 5.41 -0.93
CA ASP A 143 -11.18 5.14 -1.17
C ASP A 143 -12.04 5.25 0.09
N GLY A 144 -11.41 5.28 1.26
CA GLY A 144 -12.09 5.31 2.56
C GLY A 144 -12.76 3.99 2.95
N ARG A 145 -12.48 2.91 2.23
CA ARG A 145 -13.00 1.57 2.49
C ARG A 145 -12.01 0.52 1.99
N ILE A 146 -12.07 -0.66 2.59
CA ILE A 146 -11.32 -1.83 2.15
C ILE A 146 -12.31 -2.84 1.57
N GLU A 147 -12.03 -3.39 0.40
CA GLU A 147 -12.84 -4.48 -0.14
C GLU A 147 -12.79 -5.70 0.78
N ARG A 148 -13.93 -6.36 0.94
CA ARG A 148 -14.08 -7.46 1.91
C ARG A 148 -13.07 -8.58 1.72
N GLU A 149 -12.74 -8.91 0.48
CA GLU A 149 -11.79 -9.97 0.16
C GLU A 149 -10.36 -9.55 0.48
N ILE A 150 -9.97 -8.32 0.10
CA ILE A 150 -8.67 -7.74 0.44
C ILE A 150 -8.48 -7.66 1.95
N LYS A 151 -9.52 -7.27 2.70
CA LYS A 151 -9.49 -7.24 4.16
C LYS A 151 -9.19 -8.62 4.77
N LYS A 152 -9.84 -9.68 4.28
CA LYS A 152 -9.59 -11.06 4.75
C LYS A 152 -8.17 -11.52 4.46
N TRP A 153 -7.65 -11.21 3.28
CA TRP A 153 -6.28 -11.57 2.91
C TRP A 153 -5.25 -10.79 3.74
N ALA A 154 -5.52 -9.52 4.03
CA ALA A 154 -4.68 -8.73 4.94
C ALA A 154 -4.73 -9.26 6.38
N GLU A 155 -5.88 -9.70 6.88
CA GLU A 155 -5.99 -10.36 8.19
C GLU A 155 -5.15 -11.66 8.23
N ALA A 156 -5.20 -12.47 7.17
CA ALA A 156 -4.35 -13.67 7.05
C ALA A 156 -2.85 -13.30 6.96
N ALA A 157 -2.50 -12.24 6.24
CA ALA A 157 -1.13 -11.72 6.17
C ALA A 157 -0.60 -11.31 7.56
N PHE A 158 -1.40 -10.60 8.35
CA PHE A 158 -1.03 -10.26 9.73
C PHE A 158 -0.87 -11.49 10.62
N SER A 159 -1.72 -12.52 10.45
CA SER A 159 -1.58 -13.77 11.18
C SER A 159 -0.27 -14.48 10.84
N ARG A 160 0.14 -14.49 9.57
CA ARG A 160 1.44 -15.03 9.14
C ARG A 160 2.62 -14.24 9.72
N GLU A 161 2.56 -12.90 9.68
CA GLU A 161 3.60 -12.04 10.26
C GLU A 161 3.77 -12.27 11.77
N LEU A 162 2.67 -12.39 12.50
CA LEU A 162 2.71 -12.64 13.95
C LEU A 162 3.26 -14.02 14.29
N MET A 163 3.06 -15.02 13.42
CA MET A 163 3.61 -16.35 13.60
C MET A 163 5.14 -16.38 13.44
N TYR A 164 5.69 -15.54 12.55
CA TYR A 164 7.12 -15.54 12.23
C TYR A 164 7.87 -14.34 12.83
N LEU A 165 7.39 -13.76 13.92
CA LEU A 165 8.07 -12.65 14.60
C LEU A 165 9.52 -12.96 14.96
N ASP A 166 9.78 -14.19 15.43
CA ASP A 166 11.12 -14.64 15.86
C ASP A 166 12.15 -14.63 14.72
N PHE A 167 11.70 -14.72 13.47
CA PHE A 167 12.60 -14.66 12.32
C PHE A 167 13.31 -13.31 12.20
N TRP A 168 12.65 -12.25 12.64
CA TRP A 168 13.15 -10.87 12.56
C TRP A 168 13.82 -10.41 13.85
N ASP A 169 13.93 -11.28 14.86
CA ASP A 169 14.53 -10.94 16.15
C ASP A 169 16.05 -11.00 16.07
N SER A 170 16.66 -9.93 15.57
CA SER A 170 18.12 -9.75 15.65
C SER A 170 18.56 -9.07 16.95
N GLU A 171 17.65 -8.36 17.63
CA GLU A 171 17.91 -7.59 18.86
C GLU A 171 16.73 -7.66 19.84
N LYS A 172 17.03 -7.86 21.13
CA LYS A 172 16.00 -7.90 22.18
C LYS A 172 15.23 -6.57 22.21
N GLY A 173 13.93 -6.64 21.99
CA GLY A 173 13.02 -5.49 21.99
C GLY A 173 12.50 -5.08 20.60
N GLU A 174 13.16 -5.46 19.51
CA GLU A 174 12.63 -5.22 18.16
C GLU A 174 11.42 -6.09 17.86
N MET A 175 11.43 -7.35 18.29
CA MET A 175 10.30 -8.27 18.19
C MET A 175 9.05 -7.71 18.91
N GLU A 176 9.21 -7.19 20.14
CA GLU A 176 8.09 -6.60 20.88
C GLU A 176 7.52 -5.35 20.18
N LYS A 177 8.38 -4.51 19.62
CA LYS A 177 7.97 -3.34 18.85
C LYS A 177 7.21 -3.75 17.59
N ARG A 178 7.74 -4.73 16.83
CA ARG A 178 7.11 -5.27 15.63
C ARG A 178 5.75 -5.87 15.98
N GLN A 179 5.66 -6.71 17.00
CA GLN A 179 4.39 -7.28 17.45
C GLN A 179 3.36 -6.20 17.78
N LYS A 180 3.78 -5.15 18.50
CA LYS A 180 2.91 -4.03 18.83
C LYS A 180 2.41 -3.31 17.58
N ARG A 181 3.30 -3.09 16.57
CA ARG A 181 2.92 -2.47 15.30
C ARG A 181 1.96 -3.34 14.50
N MET A 182 2.23 -4.63 14.36
CA MET A 182 1.35 -5.57 13.65
C MET A 182 -0.04 -5.64 14.32
N ASN A 183 -0.11 -5.69 15.64
CA ASN A 183 -1.38 -5.67 16.37
C ASN A 183 -2.14 -4.34 16.20
N GLN A 184 -1.44 -3.20 16.16
CA GLN A 184 -2.07 -1.90 15.88
C GLN A 184 -2.65 -1.88 14.46
N LEU A 185 -1.86 -2.26 13.46
CA LEU A 185 -2.29 -2.32 12.05
C LEU A 185 -3.50 -3.24 11.88
N LEU A 186 -3.46 -4.43 12.47
CA LEU A 186 -4.58 -5.38 12.43
C LEU A 186 -5.85 -4.80 13.09
N SER A 187 -5.70 -4.13 14.22
CA SER A 187 -6.81 -3.44 14.88
C SER A 187 -7.41 -2.34 14.02
N ASP A 188 -6.57 -1.57 13.35
CA ASP A 188 -7.01 -0.46 12.51
C ASP A 188 -7.58 -0.95 11.16
N LEU A 189 -7.03 -2.02 10.58
CA LEU A 189 -7.61 -2.73 9.44
C LEU A 189 -9.08 -3.14 9.68
N ARG A 190 -9.37 -3.63 10.88
CA ARG A 190 -10.73 -4.10 11.25
C ARG A 190 -11.76 -3.00 11.34
N LYS A 191 -11.32 -1.75 11.51
CA LYS A 191 -12.19 -0.55 11.54
C LYS A 191 -12.50 -0.01 10.13
N GLY A 192 -11.65 -0.35 9.14
CA GLY A 192 -11.72 0.06 7.74
C GLY A 192 -12.60 -0.86 6.85
#